data_72414c3666747dd25c1e936490180e2a
#
_entry.id   72414c3666747dd25c1e936490180e2a
#
_cell.length_a   1.000
_cell.length_b   1.000
_cell.length_c   1.000
_cell.angle_alpha   90.00
_cell.angle_beta   90.00
_cell.angle_gamma   90.00
#
_symmetry.space_group_name_H-M   'P 1'
#
loop_
_entity.id
_entity.type
_entity.pdbx_description
1 polymer ?
#
loop_
_entity_poly.entity_id
_entity_poly.type
_entity_poly.pdbx_seq_one_letter_code
_entity_poly.pdbx_strand_id
1 'polypeptide(L)'
;MENQIICVPGQRLCRLDATHTVGKGTYQRQDYIYSSVAGIVNVDDTNKISVVNIQSKDQTVVPSPGDVVTAMVTTINQDMCKCLITTVCGHELNETYRSSLRRQDVRTKEIDKIDMLLCFRPGDIILAKILPMTEAHTFKLTTAENELGVVIACSEYGYSMVPISWTEMQCTKTNTIEYRKVAKIVKDEQEIKTT
;
A
#
# COMPACT_ATOMS: atom_id res chain seq x y z
N MET A 1 34.66 12.60 10.96
CA MET A 1 33.66 13.38 10.19
C MET A 1 33.79 12.91 8.76
N GLU A 2 32.88 12.10 8.30
CA GLU A 2 32.86 11.66 6.91
C GLU A 2 32.50 12.85 6.04
N ASN A 3 33.39 13.16 5.08
CA ASN A 3 33.16 14.23 4.11
C ASN A 3 31.99 13.80 3.20
N GLN A 4 30.78 14.22 3.53
CA GLN A 4 29.64 14.02 2.68
C GLN A 4 29.77 14.86 1.42
N ILE A 5 29.95 14.23 0.27
CA ILE A 5 30.04 14.90 -1.02
C ILE A 5 28.61 15.19 -1.51
N ILE A 6 28.25 16.46 -1.56
CA ILE A 6 26.96 16.91 -2.09
C ILE A 6 27.11 17.11 -3.61
N CYS A 7 26.17 16.61 -4.38
CA CYS A 7 26.16 16.74 -5.84
C CYS A 7 24.84 17.32 -6.36
N VAL A 8 24.90 17.91 -7.56
CA VAL A 8 23.75 18.43 -8.28
C VAL A 8 23.48 17.61 -9.56
N PRO A 9 22.26 17.61 -10.10
CA PRO A 9 21.95 16.88 -11.32
C PRO A 9 22.87 17.30 -12.48
N GLY A 10 23.39 16.30 -13.21
CA GLY A 10 24.34 16.52 -14.31
C GLY A 10 25.78 16.71 -13.87
N GLN A 11 26.10 16.71 -12.59
CA GLN A 11 27.47 16.77 -12.10
C GLN A 11 28.21 15.45 -12.35
N ARG A 12 29.44 15.55 -12.88
CA ARG A 12 30.33 14.40 -13.06
C ARG A 12 30.84 13.95 -11.69
N LEU A 13 30.64 12.68 -11.34
CA LEU A 13 31.06 12.09 -10.07
C LEU A 13 32.44 11.43 -10.19
N CYS A 14 32.54 10.43 -11.05
CA CYS A 14 33.79 9.69 -11.25
C CYS A 14 33.88 9.08 -12.65
N ARG A 15 35.00 8.46 -12.96
CA ARG A 15 35.19 7.65 -14.17
C ARG A 15 34.59 6.24 -13.94
N LEU A 16 33.99 5.69 -14.97
CA LEU A 16 33.53 4.31 -14.95
C LEU A 16 34.73 3.37 -15.04
N ASP A 17 35.03 2.67 -13.99
CA ASP A 17 36.10 1.69 -13.90
C ASP A 17 35.53 0.33 -13.41
N ALA A 18 36.36 -0.73 -13.42
CA ALA A 18 35.97 -2.01 -12.85
C ALA A 18 35.59 -1.95 -11.36
N THR A 19 36.02 -0.90 -10.65
CA THR A 19 35.77 -0.64 -9.23
C THR A 19 34.53 0.23 -8.98
N HIS A 20 34.03 0.99 -9.97
CA HIS A 20 32.92 1.91 -9.79
C HIS A 20 31.83 1.67 -10.83
N THR A 21 30.65 1.26 -10.39
CA THR A 21 29.50 0.99 -11.25
C THR A 21 28.33 1.94 -10.92
N VAL A 22 27.41 2.07 -11.88
CA VAL A 22 26.22 2.94 -11.77
C VAL A 22 25.23 2.37 -10.75
N GLY A 23 24.79 3.20 -9.79
CA GLY A 23 23.78 2.89 -8.79
C GLY A 23 22.52 3.75 -8.94
N LYS A 24 21.67 3.75 -7.91
CA LYS A 24 20.46 4.58 -7.89
C LYS A 24 20.82 6.07 -7.90
N GLY A 25 20.07 6.88 -8.65
CA GLY A 25 20.29 8.33 -8.72
C GLY A 25 21.51 8.74 -9.55
N THR A 26 22.11 7.80 -10.31
CA THR A 26 23.23 8.07 -11.22
C THR A 26 22.95 7.49 -12.60
N TYR A 27 23.66 8.02 -13.61
CA TYR A 27 23.60 7.50 -14.98
C TYR A 27 24.98 7.56 -15.62
N GLN A 28 25.22 6.67 -16.58
CA GLN A 28 26.44 6.63 -17.35
C GLN A 28 26.29 7.47 -18.63
N ARG A 29 27.31 8.28 -18.90
CA ARG A 29 27.46 8.95 -20.18
C ARG A 29 28.92 8.88 -20.58
N GLN A 30 29.21 8.22 -21.73
CA GLN A 30 30.56 7.89 -22.15
C GLN A 30 31.28 7.06 -21.05
N ASP A 31 32.50 7.42 -20.67
CA ASP A 31 33.28 6.72 -19.65
C ASP A 31 33.12 7.32 -18.24
N TYR A 32 32.08 8.08 -17.99
CA TYR A 32 31.89 8.77 -16.72
C TYR A 32 30.49 8.52 -16.13
N ILE A 33 30.44 8.52 -14.81
CA ILE A 33 29.21 8.45 -14.01
C ILE A 33 28.81 9.88 -13.62
N TYR A 34 27.55 10.21 -13.88
CA TYR A 34 26.93 11.50 -13.56
C TYR A 34 25.78 11.32 -12.59
N SER A 35 25.54 12.33 -11.76
CA SER A 35 24.34 12.38 -10.92
C SER A 35 23.09 12.74 -11.74
N SER A 36 21.99 12.03 -11.52
CA SER A 36 20.67 12.36 -12.07
C SER A 36 19.80 13.18 -11.10
N VAL A 37 20.14 13.19 -9.82
CA VAL A 37 19.40 13.88 -8.75
C VAL A 37 20.33 14.70 -7.88
N ALA A 38 19.81 15.70 -7.18
CA ALA A 38 20.55 16.42 -6.16
C ALA A 38 20.58 15.61 -4.86
N GLY A 39 21.73 15.46 -4.24
CA GLY A 39 21.82 14.65 -3.05
C GLY A 39 23.24 14.42 -2.54
N ILE A 40 23.37 13.46 -1.66
CA ILE A 40 24.64 13.00 -1.08
C ILE A 40 25.10 11.76 -1.84
N VAL A 41 26.37 11.76 -2.20
CA VAL A 41 27.02 10.61 -2.88
C VAL A 41 27.32 9.55 -1.82
N ASN A 42 26.80 8.35 -2.02
CA ASN A 42 27.13 7.15 -1.25
C ASN A 42 27.79 6.12 -2.16
N VAL A 43 28.83 5.48 -1.63
CA VAL A 43 29.48 4.34 -2.29
C VAL A 43 29.17 3.10 -1.48
N ASP A 44 28.43 2.16 -2.07
CA ASP A 44 28.09 0.90 -1.41
C ASP A 44 29.30 -0.05 -1.38
N ASP A 45 29.27 -1.06 -0.50
CA ASP A 45 30.31 -2.12 -0.38
C ASP A 45 30.56 -2.89 -1.69
N THR A 46 29.60 -2.84 -2.62
CA THR A 46 29.72 -3.41 -3.97
C THR A 46 30.32 -2.41 -4.97
N ASN A 47 30.92 -1.33 -4.52
CA ASN A 47 31.48 -0.24 -5.34
C ASN A 47 30.47 0.41 -6.29
N LYS A 48 29.18 0.35 -5.99
CA LYS A 48 28.14 1.08 -6.70
C LYS A 48 28.06 2.50 -6.17
N ILE A 49 28.21 3.47 -7.05
CA ILE A 49 28.02 4.87 -6.69
C ILE A 49 26.55 5.19 -6.80
N SER A 50 25.92 5.43 -5.66
CA SER A 50 24.53 5.86 -5.58
C SER A 50 24.46 7.31 -5.06
N VAL A 51 23.46 8.04 -5.53
CA VAL A 51 23.14 9.38 -4.98
C VAL A 51 21.82 9.30 -4.27
N VAL A 52 21.84 9.54 -2.97
CA VAL A 52 20.64 9.60 -2.15
C VAL A 52 20.11 11.02 -2.18
N ASN A 53 18.90 11.17 -2.68
CA ASN A 53 18.22 12.48 -2.72
C ASN A 53 17.87 12.92 -1.30
N ILE A 54 18.33 14.11 -0.90
CA ILE A 54 18.06 14.69 0.43
C ILE A 54 16.56 15.07 0.57
N GLN A 55 15.87 15.33 -0.55
CA GLN A 55 14.46 15.74 -0.55
C GLN A 55 13.48 14.58 -0.71
N SER A 56 13.92 13.35 -0.91
CA SER A 56 12.97 12.23 -1.07
C SER A 56 12.44 11.70 0.27
N LYS A 57 11.74 12.55 1.02
CA LYS A 57 10.67 12.07 1.93
C LYS A 57 9.51 11.47 1.13
N ASP A 58 9.45 11.73 -0.16
CA ASP A 58 8.39 11.34 -1.07
C ASP A 58 8.90 10.35 -2.11
N GLN A 59 9.36 9.17 -1.66
CA GLN A 59 9.41 8.04 -2.58
C GLN A 59 7.95 7.73 -2.92
N THR A 60 7.53 8.05 -4.14
CA THR A 60 6.23 7.64 -4.66
C THR A 60 6.23 6.12 -4.68
N VAL A 61 5.63 5.52 -3.66
CA VAL A 61 5.47 4.08 -3.59
C VAL A 61 4.40 3.70 -4.61
N VAL A 62 4.77 2.91 -5.60
CA VAL A 62 3.83 2.39 -6.59
C VAL A 62 3.38 1.01 -6.12
N PRO A 63 2.06 0.78 -5.99
CA PRO A 63 1.53 -0.52 -5.59
C PRO A 63 1.93 -1.62 -6.57
N SER A 64 2.40 -2.75 -6.05
CA SER A 64 2.83 -3.92 -6.84
C SER A 64 1.92 -5.13 -6.60
N PRO A 65 1.78 -6.05 -7.56
CA PRO A 65 1.03 -7.27 -7.34
C PRO A 65 1.59 -8.07 -6.17
N GLY A 66 0.69 -8.49 -5.27
CA GLY A 66 1.04 -9.20 -4.03
C GLY A 66 1.13 -8.31 -2.79
N ASP A 67 1.20 -6.99 -2.95
CA ASP A 67 1.24 -6.07 -1.81
C ASP A 67 -0.10 -6.04 -1.07
N VAL A 68 -0.01 -5.89 0.25
CA VAL A 68 -1.17 -5.64 1.11
C VAL A 68 -1.39 -4.14 1.19
N VAL A 69 -2.61 -3.71 0.87
CA VAL A 69 -2.99 -2.31 0.77
C VAL A 69 -4.21 -2.00 1.62
N THR A 70 -4.25 -0.76 2.10
CA THR A 70 -5.46 -0.21 2.70
C THR A 70 -6.18 0.61 1.64
N ALA A 71 -7.46 0.34 1.46
CA ALA A 71 -8.29 1.02 0.49
C ALA A 71 -9.62 1.46 1.08
N MET A 72 -10.11 2.62 0.64
CA MET A 72 -11.42 3.14 1.00
C MET A 72 -12.44 2.76 -0.08
N VAL A 73 -13.55 2.18 0.32
CA VAL A 73 -14.67 1.84 -0.56
C VAL A 73 -15.42 3.10 -0.96
N THR A 74 -15.56 3.35 -2.25
CA THR A 74 -16.26 4.54 -2.77
C THR A 74 -17.64 4.23 -3.32
N THR A 75 -17.75 3.20 -4.16
CA THR A 75 -19.01 2.82 -4.81
C THR A 75 -19.16 1.32 -4.85
N ILE A 76 -20.36 0.84 -4.60
CA ILE A 76 -20.69 -0.59 -4.59
C ILE A 76 -21.77 -0.86 -5.62
N ASN A 77 -21.53 -1.90 -6.43
CA ASN A 77 -22.49 -2.51 -7.34
C ASN A 77 -22.70 -3.98 -6.96
N GLN A 78 -23.63 -4.66 -7.58
CA GLN A 78 -23.92 -6.08 -7.32
C GLN A 78 -22.71 -6.99 -7.58
N ASP A 79 -21.90 -6.68 -8.60
CA ASP A 79 -20.77 -7.52 -9.05
C ASP A 79 -19.40 -7.03 -8.62
N MET A 80 -19.26 -5.75 -8.30
CA MET A 80 -17.98 -5.15 -7.94
C MET A 80 -18.12 -3.96 -7.01
N CYS A 81 -17.10 -3.68 -6.22
CA CYS A 81 -16.94 -2.40 -5.57
C CYS A 81 -15.72 -1.66 -6.11
N LYS A 82 -15.83 -0.34 -6.21
CA LYS A 82 -14.73 0.56 -6.55
C LYS A 82 -14.12 1.08 -5.27
N CYS A 83 -12.79 1.04 -5.20
CA CYS A 83 -12.05 1.49 -4.04
C CYS A 83 -10.92 2.43 -4.47
N LEU A 84 -10.45 3.23 -3.52
CA LEU A 84 -9.27 4.07 -3.65
C LEU A 84 -8.21 3.56 -2.68
N ILE A 85 -7.05 3.17 -3.20
CA ILE A 85 -5.90 2.75 -2.39
C ILE A 85 -5.29 4.00 -1.77
N THR A 86 -5.15 4.00 -0.44
CA THR A 86 -4.59 5.11 0.34
C THR A 86 -3.23 4.77 0.93
N THR A 87 -2.99 3.48 1.24
CA THR A 87 -1.77 3.03 1.91
C THR A 87 -1.28 1.74 1.28
N VAL A 88 0.02 1.56 1.13
CA VAL A 88 0.67 0.33 0.64
C VAL A 88 1.69 -0.12 1.66
N CYS A 89 1.58 -1.35 2.15
CA CYS A 89 2.50 -1.94 3.14
C CYS A 89 2.76 -1.01 4.35
N GLY A 90 1.74 -0.28 4.83
CA GLY A 90 1.85 0.66 5.95
C GLY A 90 2.38 2.05 5.60
N HIS A 91 2.77 2.31 4.36
CA HIS A 91 3.19 3.63 3.88
C HIS A 91 2.02 4.38 3.25
N GLU A 92 1.73 5.56 3.73
CA GLU A 92 0.72 6.43 3.11
C GLU A 92 1.18 6.89 1.74
N LEU A 93 0.24 6.92 0.80
CA LEU A 93 0.48 7.37 -0.56
C LEU A 93 0.14 8.86 -0.70
N ASN A 94 0.99 9.59 -1.42
CA ASN A 94 0.71 11.00 -1.75
C ASN A 94 -0.48 11.13 -2.71
N GLU A 95 -0.66 10.13 -3.58
CA GLU A 95 -1.76 10.06 -4.54
C GLU A 95 -2.54 8.77 -4.36
N THR A 96 -3.86 8.83 -4.45
CA THR A 96 -4.72 7.66 -4.35
C THR A 96 -4.82 6.94 -5.69
N TYR A 97 -4.74 5.61 -5.67
CA TYR A 97 -4.89 4.79 -6.88
C TYR A 97 -6.29 4.17 -6.95
N ARG A 98 -6.85 4.19 -8.17
CA ARG A 98 -8.15 3.55 -8.42
C ARG A 98 -8.01 2.05 -8.43
N SER A 99 -8.93 1.38 -7.75
CA SER A 99 -8.97 -0.07 -7.65
C SER A 99 -10.39 -0.61 -7.69
N SER A 100 -10.50 -1.89 -8.00
CA SER A 100 -11.77 -2.61 -8.05
C SER A 100 -11.65 -3.96 -7.35
N LEU A 101 -12.67 -4.31 -6.57
CA LEU A 101 -12.82 -5.61 -5.93
C LEU A 101 -14.05 -6.30 -6.54
N ARG A 102 -13.86 -7.45 -7.17
CA ARG A 102 -14.94 -8.23 -7.78
C ARG A 102 -15.57 -9.18 -6.76
N ARG A 103 -16.83 -9.54 -6.94
CA ARG A 103 -17.56 -10.49 -6.08
C ARG A 103 -16.81 -11.81 -5.88
N GLN A 104 -16.23 -12.36 -6.94
CA GLN A 104 -15.44 -13.61 -6.90
C GLN A 104 -14.16 -13.52 -6.05
N ASP A 105 -13.62 -12.31 -5.85
CA ASP A 105 -12.36 -12.09 -5.14
C ASP A 105 -12.57 -11.72 -3.65
N VAL A 106 -13.82 -11.71 -3.17
CA VAL A 106 -14.18 -11.38 -1.79
C VAL A 106 -13.90 -12.55 -0.85
N ARG A 107 -14.26 -13.78 -1.25
CA ARG A 107 -14.05 -15.02 -0.47
C ARG A 107 -13.68 -16.16 -1.39
N THR A 108 -12.93 -17.13 -0.86
CA THR A 108 -12.57 -18.36 -1.61
C THR A 108 -13.67 -19.39 -1.67
N LYS A 109 -14.60 -19.37 -0.71
CA LYS A 109 -15.71 -20.34 -0.60
C LYS A 109 -17.04 -19.63 -0.75
N GLU A 110 -18.06 -20.38 -1.26
CA GLU A 110 -19.45 -19.93 -1.41
C GLU A 110 -19.60 -18.61 -2.20
N ILE A 111 -18.89 -18.50 -3.31
CA ILE A 111 -18.85 -17.29 -4.15
C ILE A 111 -20.26 -16.87 -4.62
N ASP A 112 -21.12 -17.83 -4.90
CA ASP A 112 -22.50 -17.58 -5.38
C ASP A 112 -23.41 -16.93 -4.33
N LYS A 113 -23.10 -17.10 -3.05
CA LYS A 113 -23.88 -16.56 -1.93
C LYS A 113 -23.41 -15.18 -1.47
N ILE A 114 -22.38 -14.64 -2.10
CA ILE A 114 -21.82 -13.34 -1.71
C ILE A 114 -22.72 -12.22 -2.20
N ASP A 115 -23.22 -11.43 -1.27
CA ASP A 115 -23.85 -10.13 -1.54
C ASP A 115 -22.83 -9.02 -1.19
N MET A 116 -22.46 -8.26 -2.21
CA MET A 116 -21.48 -7.17 -2.06
C MET A 116 -21.99 -6.09 -1.10
N LEU A 117 -23.30 -5.83 -1.09
CA LEU A 117 -23.92 -4.83 -0.22
C LEU A 117 -23.95 -5.25 1.26
N LEU A 118 -23.90 -6.57 1.54
CA LEU A 118 -23.77 -7.08 2.90
C LEU A 118 -22.30 -7.16 3.37
N CYS A 119 -21.36 -7.27 2.42
CA CYS A 119 -19.94 -7.38 2.77
C CYS A 119 -19.27 -6.05 3.01
N PHE A 120 -19.67 -5.01 2.30
CA PHE A 120 -19.04 -3.69 2.33
C PHE A 120 -20.08 -2.58 2.28
N ARG A 121 -19.71 -1.38 2.75
CA ARG A 121 -20.46 -0.14 2.58
C ARG A 121 -19.56 0.96 2.05
N PRO A 122 -20.10 1.96 1.33
CA PRO A 122 -19.34 3.14 0.96
C PRO A 122 -18.79 3.85 2.21
N GLY A 123 -17.51 4.21 2.17
CA GLY A 123 -16.80 4.80 3.31
C GLY A 123 -16.06 3.81 4.21
N ASP A 124 -16.29 2.50 4.06
CA ASP A 124 -15.52 1.49 4.81
C ASP A 124 -14.05 1.48 4.35
N ILE A 125 -13.15 1.30 5.31
CA ILE A 125 -11.73 1.10 5.05
C ILE A 125 -11.44 -0.40 5.12
N ILE A 126 -10.93 -0.92 4.02
CA ILE A 126 -10.64 -2.35 3.85
C ILE A 126 -9.14 -2.60 3.74
N LEU A 127 -8.71 -3.73 4.27
CA LEU A 127 -7.41 -4.32 4.01
C LEU A 127 -7.57 -5.33 2.87
N ALA A 128 -6.78 -5.19 1.83
CA ALA A 128 -6.87 -6.02 0.63
C ALA A 128 -5.49 -6.29 0.05
N LYS A 129 -5.39 -7.31 -0.80
CA LYS A 129 -4.16 -7.67 -1.51
C LYS A 129 -4.32 -7.38 -2.99
N ILE A 130 -3.27 -6.89 -3.62
CA ILE A 130 -3.27 -6.56 -5.04
C ILE A 130 -3.10 -7.84 -5.85
N LEU A 131 -4.00 -8.07 -6.79
CA LEU A 131 -3.89 -9.13 -7.80
C LEU A 131 -3.05 -8.66 -9.00
N PRO A 132 -2.48 -9.60 -9.78
CA PRO A 132 -1.81 -9.27 -11.03
C PRO A 132 -2.70 -8.44 -11.96
N MET A 133 -2.16 -7.33 -12.48
CA MET A 133 -2.88 -6.44 -13.38
C MET A 133 -3.10 -7.11 -14.74
N THR A 134 -4.35 -7.16 -15.16
CA THR A 134 -4.74 -7.59 -16.52
C THR A 134 -5.28 -6.43 -17.34
N GLU A 135 -5.64 -5.32 -16.71
CA GLU A 135 -6.21 -4.15 -17.36
C GLU A 135 -5.39 -2.90 -17.01
N ALA A 136 -5.18 -2.04 -17.99
CA ALA A 136 -4.50 -0.76 -17.77
C ALA A 136 -5.34 0.15 -16.86
N HIS A 137 -4.68 0.87 -15.97
CA HIS A 137 -5.22 1.95 -15.14
C HIS A 137 -6.11 1.58 -13.94
N THR A 138 -6.38 0.30 -13.64
CA THR A 138 -7.17 -0.08 -12.46
C THR A 138 -6.57 -1.29 -11.77
N PHE A 139 -6.22 -1.15 -10.49
CA PHE A 139 -5.73 -2.26 -9.68
C PHE A 139 -6.89 -3.19 -9.32
N LYS A 140 -6.65 -4.50 -9.43
CA LYS A 140 -7.58 -5.51 -8.94
C LYS A 140 -7.19 -5.90 -7.53
N LEU A 141 -8.18 -5.93 -6.64
CA LEU A 141 -8.00 -6.30 -5.24
C LEU A 141 -8.65 -7.64 -4.95
N THR A 142 -8.16 -8.32 -3.93
CA THR A 142 -8.79 -9.49 -3.32
C THR A 142 -8.84 -9.35 -1.81
N THR A 143 -9.93 -9.82 -1.23
CA THR A 143 -10.10 -9.98 0.22
C THR A 143 -10.37 -11.43 0.58
N ALA A 144 -9.94 -12.37 -0.26
CA ALA A 144 -10.24 -13.80 -0.12
C ALA A 144 -9.63 -14.43 1.14
N GLU A 145 -8.49 -13.92 1.60
CA GLU A 145 -7.83 -14.36 2.82
C GLU A 145 -8.60 -13.90 4.08
N ASN A 146 -8.50 -14.66 5.17
CA ASN A 146 -9.20 -14.32 6.42
C ASN A 146 -8.69 -13.06 7.10
N GLU A 147 -7.44 -12.71 6.86
CA GLU A 147 -6.79 -11.51 7.42
C GLU A 147 -7.24 -10.23 6.71
N LEU A 148 -7.83 -10.38 5.52
CA LEU A 148 -8.27 -9.27 4.68
C LEU A 148 -9.77 -9.02 4.84
N GLY A 149 -10.18 -7.77 4.71
CA GLY A 149 -11.57 -7.34 4.84
C GLY A 149 -11.69 -5.95 5.43
N VAL A 150 -12.83 -5.64 6.01
CA VAL A 150 -13.12 -4.35 6.65
C VAL A 150 -12.37 -4.24 7.97
N VAL A 151 -11.61 -3.16 8.13
CA VAL A 151 -10.87 -2.82 9.36
C VAL A 151 -11.57 -1.70 10.11
N ILE A 152 -11.97 -0.66 9.39
CA ILE A 152 -12.68 0.49 9.96
C ILE A 152 -13.97 0.68 9.20
N ALA A 153 -15.08 0.74 9.92
CA ALA A 153 -16.40 1.04 9.38
C ALA A 153 -17.11 2.08 10.23
N CYS A 154 -17.99 2.83 9.58
CA CYS A 154 -18.90 3.75 10.24
C CYS A 154 -20.35 3.30 10.02
N SER A 155 -21.18 3.47 11.04
CA SER A 155 -22.63 3.26 10.91
C SER A 155 -23.26 4.36 10.05
N GLU A 156 -24.52 4.18 9.65
CA GLU A 156 -25.30 5.21 8.92
C GLU A 156 -25.33 6.57 9.62
N TYR A 157 -25.20 6.57 10.94
CA TYR A 157 -25.17 7.78 11.77
C TYR A 157 -23.77 8.38 11.97
N GLY A 158 -22.74 7.83 11.30
CA GLY A 158 -21.36 8.30 11.38
C GLY A 158 -20.59 7.88 12.63
N TYR A 159 -21.11 6.93 13.42
CA TYR A 159 -20.40 6.39 14.58
C TYR A 159 -19.50 5.23 14.20
N SER A 160 -18.36 5.12 14.86
CA SER A 160 -17.43 4.01 14.65
C SER A 160 -18.06 2.68 15.05
N MET A 161 -17.71 1.64 14.30
CA MET A 161 -18.16 0.27 14.53
C MET A 161 -17.01 -0.60 15.04
N VAL A 162 -17.35 -1.56 15.91
CA VAL A 162 -16.41 -2.52 16.49
C VAL A 162 -16.75 -3.93 15.97
N PRO A 163 -15.78 -4.72 15.55
CA PRO A 163 -16.01 -6.08 15.08
C PRO A 163 -16.44 -6.99 16.25
N ILE A 164 -17.55 -7.72 16.05
CA ILE A 164 -18.03 -8.74 16.99
C ILE A 164 -17.71 -10.13 16.47
N SER A 165 -17.87 -10.32 15.16
CA SER A 165 -17.69 -11.58 14.45
C SER A 165 -16.96 -11.36 13.14
N TRP A 166 -16.64 -12.44 12.43
CA TRP A 166 -16.08 -12.39 11.07
C TRP A 166 -16.98 -11.75 10.03
N THR A 167 -18.27 -11.68 10.33
CA THR A 167 -19.32 -11.24 9.42
C THR A 167 -20.13 -10.07 9.96
N GLU A 168 -19.88 -9.62 11.20
CA GLU A 168 -20.72 -8.64 11.87
C GLU A 168 -19.89 -7.61 12.62
N MET A 169 -20.33 -6.37 12.55
CA MET A 169 -19.80 -5.25 13.33
C MET A 169 -20.93 -4.57 14.09
N GLN A 170 -20.63 -4.07 15.28
CA GLN A 170 -21.59 -3.37 16.15
C GLN A 170 -21.23 -1.89 16.28
N CYS A 171 -22.23 -1.04 16.16
CA CYS A 171 -22.09 0.38 16.42
C CYS A 171 -21.85 0.64 17.91
N THR A 172 -20.86 1.45 18.25
CA THR A 172 -20.49 1.75 19.65
C THR A 172 -21.53 2.55 20.43
N LYS A 173 -22.41 3.29 19.75
CA LYS A 173 -23.42 4.13 20.40
C LYS A 173 -24.83 3.58 20.31
N THR A 174 -25.22 3.07 19.14
CA THR A 174 -26.59 2.58 18.90
C THR A 174 -26.76 1.10 19.21
N ASN A 175 -25.65 0.37 19.41
CA ASN A 175 -25.61 -1.08 19.57
C ASN A 175 -26.24 -1.86 18.40
N THR A 176 -26.51 -1.19 17.28
CA THR A 176 -27.01 -1.85 16.06
C THR A 176 -25.92 -2.73 15.46
N ILE A 177 -26.31 -3.92 14.99
CA ILE A 177 -25.43 -4.88 14.36
C ILE A 177 -25.62 -4.77 12.85
N GLU A 178 -24.53 -4.66 12.10
CA GLU A 178 -24.53 -4.64 10.64
C GLU A 178 -23.56 -5.70 10.10
N TYR A 179 -23.94 -6.29 8.97
CA TYR A 179 -23.10 -7.25 8.29
C TYR A 179 -21.94 -6.55 7.57
N ARG A 180 -20.74 -7.10 7.73
CA ARG A 180 -19.51 -6.71 7.03
C ARG A 180 -18.62 -7.93 6.88
N LYS A 181 -17.79 -7.96 5.82
CA LYS A 181 -16.67 -8.91 5.78
C LYS A 181 -15.52 -8.34 6.60
N VAL A 182 -15.43 -8.73 7.85
CA VAL A 182 -14.43 -8.21 8.80
C VAL A 182 -13.07 -8.84 8.56
N ALA A 183 -12.00 -8.03 8.62
CA ALA A 183 -10.63 -8.52 8.65
C ALA A 183 -10.31 -9.18 10.00
N LYS A 184 -9.50 -10.23 10.01
CA LYS A 184 -8.99 -10.80 11.26
C LYS A 184 -8.12 -9.77 11.95
N ILE A 185 -8.49 -9.38 13.15
CA ILE A 185 -7.65 -8.54 14.01
C ILE A 185 -6.54 -9.44 14.53
N VAL A 186 -5.34 -9.28 13.99
CA VAL A 186 -4.12 -9.82 14.59
C VAL A 186 -3.80 -8.89 15.76
N LYS A 187 -4.02 -9.34 16.98
CA LYS A 187 -3.48 -8.66 18.15
C LYS A 187 -1.98 -8.87 18.10
N ASP A 188 -1.22 -7.82 17.88
CA ASP A 188 0.23 -7.85 18.04
C ASP A 188 0.52 -8.22 19.51
N GLU A 189 1.07 -9.40 19.74
CA GLU A 189 1.42 -9.90 21.08
C GLU A 189 2.58 -9.14 21.75
N GLN A 190 2.97 -7.99 21.18
CA GLN A 190 4.12 -7.21 21.67
C GLN A 190 3.79 -6.21 22.78
N GLU A 191 2.51 -5.95 23.10
CA GLU A 191 2.16 -4.97 24.15
C GLU A 191 1.96 -5.56 25.57
N ILE A 192 2.16 -6.87 25.79
CA ILE A 192 1.93 -7.50 27.11
C ILE A 192 3.25 -7.80 27.86
N LYS A 193 4.34 -7.12 27.58
CA LYS A 193 5.60 -7.29 28.33
C LYS A 193 6.10 -6.01 29.01
N THR A 194 5.20 -5.19 29.53
CA THR A 194 5.58 -4.11 30.45
C THR A 194 4.52 -3.91 31.52
N THR A 195 4.57 -4.78 32.51
CA THR A 195 4.14 -4.44 33.88
C THR A 195 4.98 -5.28 34.83
#